data_d07dbfb1def005397bd7454b56273985
#
_entry.id   d07dbfb1def005397bd7454b56273985
#
_cell.length_a   1.000
_cell.length_b   1.000
_cell.length_c   1.000
_cell.angle_alpha   90.00
_cell.angle_beta   90.00
_cell.angle_gamma   90.00
#
_symmetry.space_group_name_H-M   'P 1'
#
loop_
_entity.id
_entity.type
_entity.pdbx_description
1 polymer ?
#
loop_
_entity_poly.entity_id
_entity_poly.type
_entity_poly.pdbx_seq_one_letter_code
_entity_poly.pdbx_strand_id
1 'polypeptide(L)'
;GSLPPGVKLEKLTQLISAAQKQGIRCIVDSSGEALSAALAIGNIELVKPNQKELSALVNRELTQPDDVRKAAQEIVNSGKAKRVVVSLGPQGALGVDSENCIQVVPPPVKSQSTVGAGDSMVGAMTLKLAENASLEEMVRFGVAAGSAATLNQGTRLCSHDDTQKIYAYLSR
;
A
#
# COMPACT_ATOMS: atom_id res chain seq x y z
N GLY A 1 0.41 -3.46 -9.22
CA GLY A 1 0.98 -4.00 -10.46
C GLY A 1 1.15 -2.98 -11.58
N SER A 2 1.67 -3.40 -12.72
CA SER A 2 1.80 -2.56 -13.93
C SER A 2 0.67 -2.83 -14.93
N LEU A 3 0.37 -1.85 -15.79
CA LEU A 3 -0.58 -2.08 -16.87
C LEU A 3 -0.02 -3.10 -17.87
N PRO A 4 -0.86 -4.03 -18.36
CA PRO A 4 -0.45 -4.94 -19.42
C PRO A 4 -0.06 -4.18 -20.71
N PRO A 5 0.83 -4.75 -21.55
CA PRO A 5 1.14 -4.16 -22.84
C PRO A 5 -0.11 -3.90 -23.68
N GLY A 6 -0.20 -2.73 -24.31
CA GLY A 6 -1.33 -2.33 -25.14
C GLY A 6 -2.55 -1.75 -24.39
N VAL A 7 -2.57 -1.81 -23.07
CA VAL A 7 -3.61 -1.13 -22.27
C VAL A 7 -3.22 0.34 -22.09
N LYS A 8 -4.08 1.25 -22.57
CA LYS A 8 -3.88 2.69 -22.46
C LYS A 8 -4.28 3.21 -21.06
N LEU A 9 -3.60 4.25 -20.59
CA LEU A 9 -3.89 4.93 -19.32
C LEU A 9 -5.35 5.40 -19.23
N GLU A 10 -5.93 5.84 -20.36
CA GLU A 10 -7.31 6.30 -20.41
C GLU A 10 -8.30 5.19 -19.99
N LYS A 11 -7.99 3.93 -20.29
CA LYS A 11 -8.84 2.79 -19.84
C LYS A 11 -8.85 2.65 -18.33
N LEU A 12 -7.67 2.78 -17.68
CA LEU A 12 -7.55 2.74 -16.23
C LEU A 12 -8.34 3.89 -15.59
N THR A 13 -8.13 5.12 -16.07
CA THR A 13 -8.79 6.31 -15.52
C THR A 13 -10.30 6.28 -15.71
N GLN A 14 -10.79 5.81 -16.88
CA GLN A 14 -12.22 5.60 -17.13
C GLN A 14 -12.82 4.57 -16.18
N LEU A 15 -12.13 3.44 -15.93
CA LEU A 15 -12.61 2.40 -15.01
C LEU A 15 -12.72 2.93 -13.57
N ILE A 16 -11.68 3.60 -13.08
CA ILE A 16 -11.67 4.20 -11.74
C ILE A 16 -12.80 5.23 -11.62
N SER A 17 -12.93 6.14 -12.59
CA SER A 17 -13.98 7.16 -12.57
C SER A 17 -15.38 6.56 -12.62
N ALA A 18 -15.60 5.50 -13.41
CA ALA A 18 -16.87 4.81 -13.47
C ALA A 18 -17.22 4.12 -12.15
N ALA A 19 -16.24 3.48 -11.50
CA ALA A 19 -16.41 2.85 -10.19
C ALA A 19 -16.75 3.90 -9.11
N GLN A 20 -16.02 5.01 -9.07
CA GLN A 20 -16.27 6.09 -8.11
C GLN A 20 -17.66 6.73 -8.27
N LYS A 21 -18.13 6.91 -9.52
CA LYS A 21 -19.51 7.40 -9.78
C LYS A 21 -20.60 6.48 -9.22
N GLN A 22 -20.28 5.20 -9.03
CA GLN A 22 -21.18 4.22 -8.40
C GLN A 22 -20.96 4.07 -6.89
N GLY A 23 -20.16 4.95 -6.27
CA GLY A 23 -19.82 4.88 -4.86
C GLY A 23 -18.85 3.76 -4.47
N ILE A 24 -18.19 3.12 -5.45
CA ILE A 24 -17.24 2.04 -5.19
C ILE A 24 -15.90 2.62 -4.74
N ARG A 25 -15.38 2.12 -3.62
CA ARG A 25 -14.06 2.48 -3.10
C ARG A 25 -12.97 1.86 -3.98
N CYS A 26 -12.06 2.68 -4.50
CA CYS A 26 -10.98 2.23 -5.38
C CYS A 26 -9.66 2.14 -4.62
N ILE A 27 -9.04 0.96 -4.63
CA ILE A 27 -7.69 0.73 -4.12
C ILE A 27 -6.77 0.58 -5.33
N VAL A 28 -5.65 1.29 -5.34
CA VAL A 28 -4.71 1.27 -6.47
C VAL A 28 -3.32 0.87 -5.99
N ASP A 29 -2.85 -0.27 -6.49
CA ASP A 29 -1.47 -0.74 -6.36
C ASP A 29 -0.85 -0.79 -7.75
N SER A 30 -0.17 0.27 -8.13
CA SER A 30 0.46 0.46 -9.43
C SER A 30 1.70 1.34 -9.31
N SER A 31 2.44 1.51 -10.39
CA SER A 31 3.67 2.30 -10.41
C SER A 31 3.70 3.27 -11.60
N GLY A 32 4.65 4.22 -11.58
CA GLY A 32 4.92 5.14 -12.69
C GLY A 32 3.69 5.94 -13.12
N GLU A 33 3.50 6.04 -14.43
CA GLU A 33 2.43 6.83 -15.04
C GLU A 33 1.03 6.35 -14.64
N ALA A 34 0.84 5.04 -14.44
CA ALA A 34 -0.45 4.48 -14.05
C ALA A 34 -0.86 4.93 -12.63
N LEU A 35 0.08 4.96 -11.68
CA LEU A 35 -0.17 5.47 -10.34
C LEU A 35 -0.44 6.97 -10.37
N SER A 36 0.36 7.74 -11.13
CA SER A 36 0.17 9.18 -11.28
C SER A 36 -1.19 9.52 -11.89
N ALA A 37 -1.61 8.81 -12.93
CA ALA A 37 -2.90 8.98 -13.58
C ALA A 37 -4.08 8.64 -12.66
N ALA A 38 -3.96 7.58 -11.87
CA ALA A 38 -4.98 7.22 -10.88
C ALA A 38 -5.12 8.31 -9.80
N LEU A 39 -4.01 8.81 -9.28
CA LEU A 39 -4.01 9.88 -8.28
C LEU A 39 -4.48 11.24 -8.84
N ALA A 40 -4.34 11.49 -10.14
CA ALA A 40 -4.86 12.68 -10.76
C ALA A 40 -6.41 12.74 -10.80
N ILE A 41 -7.07 11.59 -10.75
CA ILE A 41 -8.53 11.52 -10.62
C ILE A 41 -8.98 12.01 -9.23
N GLY A 42 -8.17 11.73 -8.21
CA GLY A 42 -8.48 12.03 -6.81
C GLY A 42 -9.39 11.02 -6.12
N ASN A 43 -9.58 11.21 -4.83
CA ASN A 43 -10.47 10.39 -3.98
C ASN A 43 -10.22 8.87 -4.07
N ILE A 44 -8.96 8.46 -4.27
CA ILE A 44 -8.57 7.05 -4.19
C ILE A 44 -8.62 6.61 -2.72
N GLU A 45 -9.24 5.49 -2.44
CA GLU A 45 -9.42 5.02 -1.06
C GLU A 45 -8.09 4.66 -0.40
N LEU A 46 -7.21 3.95 -1.13
CA LEU A 46 -5.89 3.53 -0.67
C LEU A 46 -4.93 3.41 -1.85
N VAL A 47 -3.72 3.92 -1.68
CA VAL A 47 -2.57 3.62 -2.54
C VAL A 47 -1.42 3.05 -1.72
N LYS A 48 -0.64 2.12 -2.32
CA LYS A 48 0.51 1.51 -1.65
C LYS A 48 1.80 1.64 -2.47
N PRO A 49 2.40 2.82 -2.61
CA PRO A 49 3.72 2.93 -3.21
C PRO A 49 4.82 2.34 -2.30
N ASN A 50 5.93 1.90 -2.88
CA ASN A 50 7.18 1.79 -2.15
C ASN A 50 7.89 3.16 -2.11
N GLN A 51 9.01 3.26 -1.35
CA GLN A 51 9.73 4.52 -1.20
C GLN A 51 10.24 5.09 -2.54
N LYS A 52 10.69 4.24 -3.46
CA LYS A 52 11.16 4.67 -4.79
C LYS A 52 10.02 5.18 -5.66
N GLU A 53 8.89 4.51 -5.64
CA GLU A 53 7.67 4.92 -6.35
C GLU A 53 7.12 6.22 -5.80
N LEU A 54 7.12 6.39 -4.48
CA LEU A 54 6.73 7.65 -3.84
C LEU A 54 7.68 8.80 -4.23
N SER A 55 9.01 8.55 -4.22
CA SER A 55 10.02 9.51 -4.63
C SER A 55 9.81 9.97 -6.08
N ALA A 56 9.57 9.01 -6.99
CA ALA A 56 9.25 9.33 -8.39
C ALA A 56 7.94 10.12 -8.53
N LEU A 57 6.92 9.77 -7.76
CA LEU A 57 5.61 10.41 -7.79
C LEU A 57 5.65 11.88 -7.36
N VAL A 58 6.48 12.22 -6.35
CA VAL A 58 6.65 13.60 -5.87
C VAL A 58 7.84 14.32 -6.53
N ASN A 59 8.52 13.66 -7.46
CA ASN A 59 9.67 14.17 -8.21
C ASN A 59 10.78 14.77 -7.32
N ARG A 60 11.08 14.10 -6.22
CA ARG A 60 12.17 14.46 -5.29
C ARG A 60 12.73 13.25 -4.56
N GLU A 61 14.00 13.28 -4.17
CA GLU A 61 14.59 12.25 -3.33
C GLU A 61 14.00 12.28 -1.92
N LEU A 62 13.73 11.09 -1.38
CA LEU A 62 13.20 10.89 -0.04
C LEU A 62 14.23 10.08 0.75
N THR A 63 15.24 10.76 1.30
CA THR A 63 16.39 10.11 1.97
C THR A 63 16.16 9.88 3.45
N GLN A 64 15.33 10.70 4.08
CA GLN A 64 15.03 10.61 5.50
C GLN A 64 13.60 10.10 5.72
N PRO A 65 13.34 9.40 6.84
CA PRO A 65 11.98 8.95 7.19
C PRO A 65 10.95 10.09 7.19
N ASP A 66 11.36 11.28 7.61
CA ASP A 66 10.52 12.49 7.64
C ASP A 66 10.12 12.96 6.23
N ASP A 67 11.00 12.79 5.23
CA ASP A 67 10.69 13.13 3.85
C ASP A 67 9.60 12.20 3.29
N VAL A 68 9.70 10.91 3.61
CA VAL A 68 8.69 9.90 3.23
C VAL A 68 7.33 10.23 3.85
N ARG A 69 7.32 10.57 5.15
CA ARG A 69 6.11 10.96 5.86
C ARG A 69 5.46 12.19 5.23
N LYS A 70 6.24 13.26 5.01
CA LYS A 70 5.74 14.51 4.40
C LYS A 70 5.18 14.27 3.00
N ALA A 71 5.88 13.49 2.17
CA ALA A 71 5.43 13.17 0.82
C ALA A 71 4.10 12.40 0.82
N ALA A 72 3.95 11.41 1.70
CA ALA A 72 2.69 10.68 1.85
C ALA A 72 1.55 11.61 2.33
N GLN A 73 1.84 12.49 3.31
CA GLN A 73 0.87 13.45 3.84
C GLN A 73 0.43 14.47 2.77
N GLU A 74 1.32 14.92 1.89
CA GLU A 74 0.99 15.82 0.77
C GLU A 74 -0.04 15.19 -0.17
N ILE A 75 0.08 13.88 -0.45
CA ILE A 75 -0.88 13.15 -1.30
C ILE A 75 -2.25 13.11 -0.62
N VAL A 76 -2.30 12.83 0.68
CA VAL A 76 -3.54 12.80 1.45
C VAL A 76 -4.17 14.19 1.52
N ASN A 77 -3.40 15.21 1.91
CA ASN A 77 -3.88 16.58 2.07
C ASN A 77 -4.38 17.20 0.76
N SER A 78 -3.83 16.77 -0.38
CA SER A 78 -4.30 17.22 -1.70
C SER A 78 -5.58 16.52 -2.17
N GLY A 79 -6.15 15.61 -1.38
CA GLY A 79 -7.36 14.85 -1.74
C GLY A 79 -7.18 13.79 -2.82
N LYS A 80 -5.93 13.53 -3.23
CA LYS A 80 -5.62 12.51 -4.25
C LYS A 80 -5.92 11.10 -3.76
N ALA A 81 -5.57 10.81 -2.50
CA ALA A 81 -5.91 9.56 -1.83
C ALA A 81 -6.35 9.84 -0.39
N LYS A 82 -7.26 9.02 0.15
CA LYS A 82 -7.65 9.09 1.57
C LYS A 82 -6.59 8.46 2.46
N ARG A 83 -5.91 7.43 1.98
CA ARG A 83 -4.86 6.71 2.70
C ARG A 83 -3.69 6.43 1.77
N VAL A 84 -2.49 6.63 2.30
CA VAL A 84 -1.23 6.25 1.65
C VAL A 84 -0.49 5.31 2.57
N VAL A 85 -0.14 4.13 2.09
CA VAL A 85 0.71 3.19 2.84
C VAL A 85 2.00 2.98 2.06
N VAL A 86 3.11 3.46 2.60
CA VAL A 86 4.42 3.35 1.95
C VAL A 86 5.13 2.10 2.46
N SER A 87 5.39 1.15 1.57
CA SER A 87 6.17 -0.04 1.93
C SER A 87 7.67 0.29 1.99
N LEU A 88 8.32 -0.12 3.09
CA LEU A 88 9.71 0.21 3.43
C LEU A 88 10.61 -1.05 3.51
N GLY A 89 10.18 -2.13 2.85
CA GLY A 89 10.90 -3.41 2.89
C GLY A 89 11.01 -3.98 4.32
N PRO A 90 12.24 -4.32 4.79
CA PRO A 90 12.43 -4.85 6.14
C PRO A 90 12.01 -3.88 7.27
N GLN A 91 11.91 -2.59 6.97
CA GLN A 91 11.44 -1.57 7.92
C GLN A 91 9.91 -1.49 8.00
N GLY A 92 9.19 -2.39 7.34
CA GLY A 92 7.75 -2.51 7.40
C GLY A 92 7.01 -1.52 6.51
N ALA A 93 6.12 -0.72 7.08
CA ALA A 93 5.37 0.27 6.33
C ALA A 93 5.00 1.50 7.17
N LEU A 94 4.89 2.62 6.47
CA LEU A 94 4.36 3.88 6.99
C LEU A 94 2.94 4.07 6.44
N GLY A 95 1.94 4.19 7.31
CA GLY A 95 0.57 4.51 6.96
C GLY A 95 0.22 5.95 7.31
N VAL A 96 -0.47 6.63 6.40
CA VAL A 96 -0.89 8.02 6.58
C VAL A 96 -2.34 8.18 6.10
N ASP A 97 -3.17 8.82 6.93
CA ASP A 97 -4.48 9.36 6.56
C ASP A 97 -4.62 10.83 7.00
N SER A 98 -5.83 11.38 6.98
CA SER A 98 -6.08 12.78 7.37
C SER A 98 -5.80 13.09 8.84
N GLU A 99 -5.83 12.08 9.70
CA GLU A 99 -5.76 12.26 11.16
C GLU A 99 -4.51 11.60 11.76
N ASN A 100 -4.02 10.53 11.12
CA ASN A 100 -3.02 9.65 11.69
C ASN A 100 -1.82 9.45 10.77
N CYS A 101 -0.67 9.25 11.41
CA CYS A 101 0.56 8.80 10.75
C CYS A 101 1.22 7.77 11.65
N ILE A 102 1.35 6.55 11.15
CA ILE A 102 1.89 5.43 11.92
C ILE A 102 2.95 4.69 11.13
N GLN A 103 3.96 4.18 11.82
CA GLN A 103 4.91 3.23 11.24
C GLN A 103 4.81 1.90 11.98
N VAL A 104 4.73 0.83 11.21
CA VAL A 104 4.71 -0.54 11.74
C VAL A 104 5.94 -1.27 11.22
N VAL A 105 6.76 -1.78 12.13
CA VAL A 105 7.97 -2.54 11.83
C VAL A 105 7.72 -4.00 12.18
N PRO A 106 7.89 -4.95 11.23
CA PRO A 106 7.69 -6.37 11.50
C PRO A 106 8.81 -6.93 12.39
N PRO A 107 8.57 -8.06 13.07
CA PRO A 107 9.66 -8.81 13.67
C PRO A 107 10.65 -9.26 12.59
N PRO A 108 11.92 -9.48 12.95
CA PRO A 108 12.90 -10.02 12.01
C PRO A 108 12.46 -11.43 11.58
N VAL A 109 12.32 -11.62 10.27
CA VAL A 109 11.96 -12.91 9.66
C VAL A 109 13.05 -13.38 8.72
N LYS A 110 13.27 -14.70 8.63
CA LYS A 110 14.19 -15.28 7.64
C LYS A 110 13.50 -15.29 6.27
N SER A 111 13.65 -14.20 5.52
CA SER A 111 13.06 -14.06 4.19
C SER A 111 13.66 -15.05 3.21
N GLN A 112 12.82 -15.73 2.43
CA GLN A 112 13.19 -16.63 1.33
C GLN A 112 12.94 -15.97 -0.05
N SER A 113 11.88 -15.15 -0.15
CA SER A 113 11.54 -14.39 -1.36
C SER A 113 10.79 -13.11 -0.96
N THR A 114 10.94 -12.05 -1.74
CA THR A 114 10.16 -10.82 -1.56
C THR A 114 9.02 -10.68 -2.58
N VAL A 115 8.92 -11.63 -3.52
CA VAL A 115 7.88 -11.62 -4.55
C VAL A 115 6.53 -11.93 -3.91
N GLY A 116 5.50 -11.15 -4.24
CA GLY A 116 4.16 -11.30 -3.69
C GLY A 116 3.95 -10.67 -2.30
N ALA A 117 5.01 -10.14 -1.65
CA ALA A 117 4.85 -9.46 -0.37
C ALA A 117 3.96 -8.22 -0.46
N GLY A 118 4.14 -7.42 -1.53
CA GLY A 118 3.29 -6.25 -1.82
C GLY A 118 1.85 -6.63 -2.06
N ASP A 119 1.60 -7.66 -2.88
CA ASP A 119 0.25 -8.14 -3.20
C ASP A 119 -0.46 -8.69 -1.96
N SER A 120 0.25 -9.46 -1.13
CA SER A 120 -0.26 -9.97 0.15
C SER A 120 -0.62 -8.82 1.10
N MET A 121 0.21 -7.78 1.16
CA MET A 121 -0.06 -6.58 1.95
C MET A 121 -1.34 -5.87 1.46
N VAL A 122 -1.49 -5.66 0.15
CA VAL A 122 -2.68 -5.00 -0.42
C VAL A 122 -3.93 -5.82 -0.15
N GLY A 123 -3.91 -7.14 -0.36
CA GLY A 123 -5.03 -8.03 -0.07
C GLY A 123 -5.47 -7.95 1.40
N ALA A 124 -4.52 -8.00 2.33
CA ALA A 124 -4.77 -7.90 3.76
C ALA A 124 -5.36 -6.53 4.16
N MET A 125 -4.80 -5.43 3.63
CA MET A 125 -5.32 -4.09 3.87
C MET A 125 -6.72 -3.90 3.29
N THR A 126 -6.99 -4.49 2.12
CA THR A 126 -8.33 -4.46 1.51
C THR A 126 -9.37 -5.13 2.39
N LEU A 127 -9.03 -6.28 2.98
CA LEU A 127 -9.90 -6.96 3.94
C LEU A 127 -10.20 -6.06 5.14
N LYS A 128 -9.19 -5.46 5.76
CA LYS A 128 -9.36 -4.56 6.90
C LYS A 128 -10.16 -3.31 6.55
N LEU A 129 -10.00 -2.76 5.35
CA LEU A 129 -10.83 -1.67 4.85
C LEU A 129 -12.31 -2.07 4.70
N ALA A 130 -12.58 -3.30 4.27
CA ALA A 130 -13.95 -3.81 4.18
C ALA A 130 -14.60 -3.97 5.56
N GLU A 131 -13.80 -4.28 6.58
CA GLU A 131 -14.21 -4.37 7.99
C GLU A 131 -14.32 -2.98 8.67
N ASN A 132 -14.00 -1.89 7.97
CA ASN A 132 -13.90 -0.52 8.50
C ASN A 132 -12.92 -0.39 9.69
N ALA A 133 -11.84 -1.17 9.66
CA ALA A 133 -10.79 -1.12 10.67
C ALA A 133 -10.05 0.23 10.65
N SER A 134 -9.40 0.58 11.76
CA SER A 134 -8.56 1.76 11.88
C SER A 134 -7.34 1.69 10.93
N LEU A 135 -6.72 2.85 10.66
CA LEU A 135 -5.46 2.89 9.89
C LEU A 135 -4.40 1.97 10.50
N GLU A 136 -4.30 1.99 11.82
CA GLU A 136 -3.31 1.22 12.56
C GLU A 136 -3.51 -0.29 12.40
N GLU A 137 -4.74 -0.79 12.57
CA GLU A 137 -5.06 -2.21 12.38
C GLU A 137 -4.85 -2.65 10.94
N MET A 138 -5.25 -1.81 9.99
CA MET A 138 -5.08 -2.07 8.56
C MET A 138 -3.59 -2.20 8.20
N VAL A 139 -2.75 -1.27 8.64
CA VAL A 139 -1.30 -1.29 8.35
C VAL A 139 -0.62 -2.44 9.07
N ARG A 140 -0.95 -2.71 10.34
CA ARG A 140 -0.43 -3.87 11.08
C ARG A 140 -0.74 -5.19 10.37
N PHE A 141 -1.98 -5.37 9.96
CA PHE A 141 -2.38 -6.60 9.26
C PHE A 141 -1.73 -6.71 7.88
N GLY A 142 -1.61 -5.59 7.16
CA GLY A 142 -0.87 -5.52 5.90
C GLY A 142 0.60 -5.90 6.06
N VAL A 143 1.29 -5.32 7.05
CA VAL A 143 2.70 -5.65 7.35
C VAL A 143 2.85 -7.12 7.75
N ALA A 144 1.93 -7.66 8.54
CA ALA A 144 1.94 -9.07 8.91
C ALA A 144 1.83 -9.98 7.68
N ALA A 145 0.89 -9.71 6.77
CA ALA A 145 0.70 -10.49 5.56
C ALA A 145 1.89 -10.37 4.59
N GLY A 146 2.41 -9.15 4.41
CA GLY A 146 3.61 -8.93 3.58
C GLY A 146 4.83 -9.70 4.13
N SER A 147 5.03 -9.66 5.44
CA SER A 147 6.12 -10.40 6.10
C SER A 147 5.92 -11.92 6.03
N ALA A 148 4.69 -12.42 6.22
CA ALA A 148 4.36 -13.83 6.07
C ALA A 148 4.63 -14.34 4.65
N ALA A 149 4.35 -13.53 3.62
CA ALA A 149 4.66 -13.89 2.24
C ALA A 149 6.16 -14.10 2.02
N THR A 150 7.02 -13.31 2.70
CA THR A 150 8.47 -13.46 2.55
C THR A 150 9.04 -14.76 3.12
N LEU A 151 8.30 -15.47 3.97
CA LEU A 151 8.70 -16.79 4.50
C LEU A 151 8.59 -17.90 3.45
N ASN A 152 7.90 -17.65 2.34
CA ASN A 152 7.68 -18.64 1.28
C ASN A 152 8.69 -18.50 0.16
N GLN A 153 8.90 -19.60 -0.56
CA GLN A 153 9.75 -19.62 -1.75
C GLN A 153 8.99 -19.14 -3.00
N GLY A 154 9.72 -18.53 -3.91
CA GLY A 154 9.20 -18.12 -5.21
C GLY A 154 8.11 -17.05 -5.11
N THR A 155 6.97 -17.29 -5.74
CA THR A 155 5.84 -16.35 -5.85
C THR A 155 4.66 -16.69 -4.92
N ARG A 156 4.87 -17.59 -3.97
CA ARG A 156 3.82 -18.01 -3.05
C ARG A 156 3.44 -16.87 -2.11
N LEU A 157 2.15 -16.57 -2.05
CA LEU A 157 1.59 -15.51 -1.19
C LEU A 157 1.60 -15.93 0.29
N CYS A 158 1.20 -15.02 1.17
CA CYS A 158 1.11 -15.27 2.61
C CYS A 158 0.17 -16.42 2.95
N SER A 159 0.51 -17.20 3.97
CA SER A 159 -0.43 -18.13 4.60
C SER A 159 -1.24 -17.40 5.66
N HIS A 160 -2.46 -17.89 5.93
CA HIS A 160 -3.29 -17.36 7.01
C HIS A 160 -2.61 -17.48 8.37
N ASP A 161 -2.08 -18.68 8.67
CA ASP A 161 -1.49 -18.98 9.98
C ASP A 161 -0.27 -18.13 10.30
N ASP A 162 0.63 -17.94 9.32
CA ASP A 162 1.82 -17.12 9.53
C ASP A 162 1.45 -15.63 9.62
N THR A 163 0.47 -15.19 8.84
CA THR A 163 -0.08 -13.84 8.95
C THR A 163 -0.64 -13.58 10.34
N GLN A 164 -1.44 -14.51 10.89
CA GLN A 164 -2.02 -14.36 12.23
C GLN A 164 -0.97 -14.36 13.34
N LYS A 165 0.06 -15.21 13.25
CA LYS A 165 1.17 -15.22 14.21
C LYS A 165 1.92 -13.89 14.24
N ILE A 166 2.26 -13.34 13.07
CA ILE A 166 2.96 -12.07 12.97
C ILE A 166 2.05 -10.93 13.42
N TYR A 167 0.77 -10.95 13.05
CA TYR A 167 -0.19 -9.93 13.47
C TYR A 167 -0.38 -9.91 14.99
N ALA A 168 -0.49 -11.07 15.62
CA ALA A 168 -0.56 -11.19 17.08
C ALA A 168 0.70 -10.65 17.78
N TYR A 169 1.88 -10.81 17.16
CA TYR A 169 3.12 -10.20 17.66
C TYR A 169 3.06 -8.66 17.57
N LEU A 170 2.59 -8.13 16.46
CA LEU A 170 2.51 -6.68 16.21
C LEU A 170 1.43 -5.98 17.04
N SER A 171 0.49 -6.71 17.62
CA SER A 171 -0.65 -6.19 18.38
C SER A 171 -0.41 -6.19 19.91
N ARG A 172 0.81 -6.57 20.34
CA ARG A 172 1.24 -6.51 21.75
C ARG A 172 1.70 -5.12 22.12
#